data_4d59650c7f4a430d2d45b77bca99d115
#
_entry.id   4d59650c7f4a430d2d45b77bca99d115
#
_cell.length_a   1.000
_cell.length_b   1.000
_cell.length_c   1.000
_cell.angle_alpha   90.00
_cell.angle_beta   90.00
_cell.angle_gamma   90.00
#
_symmetry.space_group_name_H-M   'P 1'
#
loop_
_entity.id
_entity.type
_entity.pdbx_description
1 polymer ?
#
loop_
_entity_poly.entity_id
_entity_poly.type
_entity_poly.pdbx_seq_one_letter_code
_entity_poly.pdbx_strand_id
1 'polypeptide(L)'
;EGLERVRFTSPHPAAFTDDVIDAMAETPNVMPQLHMPLQSGSDALLKAMRRSYRSKKFLGILDRVRDRMPEAAISTDIIVGFPGETEEDFLETMRVVEASRFATAFTYQYSIRPGTPAATMPDQVPKEVVQERYVRLAELQERISHEENQAQIGREVHVLVAASEGRKDDQ
;
A
#
# COMPACT_ATOMS: atom_id res chain seq x y z
N GLU A 1 -18.80 -20.32 -10.01
CA GLU A 1 -18.30 -21.67 -10.31
C GLU A 1 -17.24 -21.61 -11.41
N GLY A 2 -16.11 -22.32 -11.25
CA GLY A 2 -15.04 -22.38 -12.25
C GLY A 2 -13.98 -21.26 -12.19
N LEU A 3 -14.00 -20.35 -11.22
CA LEU A 3 -12.92 -19.40 -11.02
C LEU A 3 -11.77 -20.04 -10.27
N GLU A 4 -10.58 -20.05 -10.86
CA GLU A 4 -9.38 -20.60 -10.23
C GLU A 4 -8.79 -19.61 -9.23
N ARG A 5 -8.87 -18.30 -9.48
CA ARG A 5 -8.31 -17.25 -8.63
C ARG A 5 -9.25 -16.06 -8.53
N VAL A 6 -9.42 -15.57 -7.33
CA VAL A 6 -10.18 -14.37 -7.01
C VAL A 6 -9.25 -13.38 -6.31
N ARG A 7 -9.25 -12.14 -6.78
CA ARG A 7 -8.60 -11.00 -6.13
C ARG A 7 -9.61 -9.88 -5.96
N PHE A 8 -9.50 -9.15 -4.88
CA PHE A 8 -10.25 -7.92 -4.68
C PHE A 8 -9.27 -6.82 -4.25
N THR A 9 -9.62 -5.58 -4.52
CA THR A 9 -8.71 -4.46 -4.30
C THR A 9 -9.34 -3.39 -3.41
N SER A 10 -8.48 -2.67 -2.72
CA SER A 10 -8.80 -1.42 -2.01
C SER A 10 -9.90 -1.50 -0.96
N PRO A 11 -9.96 -2.54 -0.10
CA PRO A 11 -10.85 -2.49 1.04
C PRO A 11 -10.44 -1.33 1.95
N HIS A 12 -11.45 -0.62 2.47
CA HIS A 12 -11.16 0.48 3.39
C HIS A 12 -10.73 -0.05 4.76
N PRO A 13 -9.61 0.40 5.36
CA PRO A 13 -9.09 -0.16 6.63
C PRO A 13 -10.10 -0.14 7.80
N ALA A 14 -11.05 0.80 7.80
CA ALA A 14 -12.07 0.86 8.84
C ALA A 14 -13.13 -0.26 8.73
N ALA A 15 -13.34 -0.82 7.54
CA ALA A 15 -14.31 -1.86 7.27
C ALA A 15 -13.66 -3.26 7.11
N PHE A 16 -12.36 -3.37 7.27
CA PHE A 16 -11.64 -4.63 7.13
C PHE A 16 -11.56 -5.32 8.50
N THR A 17 -12.46 -6.26 8.70
CA THR A 17 -12.72 -6.97 9.96
C THR A 17 -12.15 -8.39 9.95
N ASP A 18 -12.12 -9.05 11.10
CA ASP A 18 -11.51 -10.37 11.24
C ASP A 18 -12.26 -11.45 10.43
N ASP A 19 -13.60 -11.32 10.29
CA ASP A 19 -14.40 -12.21 9.44
C ASP A 19 -14.02 -12.12 7.95
N VAL A 20 -13.60 -10.95 7.47
CA VAL A 20 -13.06 -10.80 6.11
C VAL A 20 -11.70 -11.48 5.98
N ILE A 21 -10.83 -11.34 6.99
CA ILE A 21 -9.52 -12.00 7.01
C ILE A 21 -9.70 -13.52 7.05
N ASP A 22 -10.60 -14.03 7.88
CA ASP A 22 -10.92 -15.44 7.96
C ASP A 22 -11.49 -15.98 6.66
N ALA A 23 -12.43 -15.26 6.03
CA ALA A 23 -12.98 -15.63 4.74
C ALA A 23 -11.91 -15.68 3.64
N MET A 24 -10.94 -14.75 3.64
CA MET A 24 -9.80 -14.79 2.73
C MET A 24 -8.94 -16.05 2.95
N ALA A 25 -8.63 -16.37 4.21
CA ALA A 25 -7.76 -17.47 4.56
C ALA A 25 -8.42 -18.85 4.30
N GLU A 26 -9.74 -18.94 4.44
CA GLU A 26 -10.50 -20.20 4.36
C GLU A 26 -11.04 -20.50 2.97
N THR A 27 -11.02 -19.52 2.05
CA THR A 27 -11.55 -19.70 0.68
C THR A 27 -10.41 -20.04 -0.29
N PRO A 28 -10.29 -21.27 -0.78
CA PRO A 28 -9.12 -21.77 -1.50
C PRO A 28 -8.75 -21.04 -2.78
N ASN A 29 -9.73 -20.42 -3.45
CA ASN A 29 -9.52 -19.68 -4.69
C ASN A 29 -9.33 -18.15 -4.47
N VAL A 30 -9.43 -17.68 -3.23
CA VAL A 30 -9.06 -16.30 -2.89
C VAL A 30 -7.55 -16.24 -2.68
N MET A 31 -6.91 -15.37 -3.43
CA MET A 31 -5.45 -15.26 -3.36
C MET A 31 -5.00 -14.58 -2.07
N PRO A 32 -3.89 -15.01 -1.46
CA PRO A 32 -3.29 -14.36 -0.29
C PRO A 32 -2.61 -13.05 -0.72
N GLN A 33 -3.41 -12.12 -1.20
CA GLN A 33 -2.97 -10.82 -1.68
C GLN A 33 -3.96 -9.75 -1.22
N LEU A 34 -3.44 -8.70 -0.60
CA LEU A 34 -4.22 -7.59 -0.10
C LEU A 34 -3.64 -6.27 -0.62
N HIS A 35 -4.47 -5.50 -1.34
CA HIS A 35 -4.14 -4.12 -1.64
C HIS A 35 -4.93 -3.20 -0.70
N MET A 36 -4.25 -2.56 0.26
CA MET A 36 -4.88 -1.69 1.25
C MET A 36 -4.20 -0.32 1.29
N PRO A 37 -4.85 0.75 0.82
CA PRO A 37 -4.26 2.09 0.77
C PRO A 37 -3.97 2.66 2.16
N LEU A 38 -2.69 2.95 2.44
CA LEU A 38 -2.21 3.61 3.66
C LEU A 38 -2.36 5.14 3.56
N GLN A 39 -2.00 5.70 2.43
CA GLN A 39 -1.92 7.12 2.08
C GLN A 39 -0.78 7.87 2.79
N SER A 40 -0.64 7.76 4.11
CA SER A 40 0.45 8.32 4.92
C SER A 40 0.62 7.50 6.21
N GLY A 41 1.81 7.47 6.75
CA GLY A 41 2.10 6.91 8.06
C GLY A 41 1.86 7.88 9.21
N SER A 42 1.73 9.19 8.93
CA SER A 42 1.45 10.20 9.93
C SER A 42 -0.03 10.28 10.27
N ASP A 43 -0.35 10.14 11.55
CA ASP A 43 -1.73 10.28 12.04
C ASP A 43 -2.29 11.71 11.87
N ALA A 44 -1.41 12.71 11.90
CA ALA A 44 -1.78 14.11 11.64
C ALA A 44 -2.22 14.28 10.17
N LEU A 45 -1.45 13.74 9.23
CA LEU A 45 -1.79 13.80 7.81
C LEU A 45 -3.01 12.94 7.47
N LEU A 46 -3.12 11.74 8.03
CA LEU A 46 -4.32 10.91 7.87
C LEU A 46 -5.59 11.66 8.31
N LYS A 47 -5.51 12.41 9.41
CA LYS A 47 -6.60 13.29 9.86
C LYS A 47 -6.86 14.43 8.86
N ALA A 48 -5.83 15.10 8.36
CA ALA A 48 -5.94 16.16 7.36
C ALA A 48 -6.55 15.64 6.04
N MET A 49 -6.19 14.43 5.63
CA MET A 49 -6.76 13.70 4.48
C MET A 49 -8.16 13.15 4.76
N ARG A 50 -8.74 13.40 5.94
CA ARG A 50 -10.06 12.89 6.38
C ARG A 50 -10.16 11.37 6.38
N ARG A 51 -9.05 10.67 6.67
CA ARG A 51 -9.06 9.22 6.85
C ARG A 51 -9.58 8.85 8.24
N SER A 52 -10.46 7.86 8.32
CA SER A 52 -11.08 7.41 9.57
C SER A 52 -10.23 6.42 10.38
N TYR A 53 -9.07 6.03 9.86
CA TYR A 53 -8.11 5.16 10.54
C TYR A 53 -6.82 5.93 10.91
N ARG A 54 -5.96 5.27 11.69
CA ARG A 54 -4.64 5.74 12.10
C ARG A 54 -3.61 4.64 11.88
N SER A 55 -2.34 5.00 11.88
CA SER A 55 -1.20 4.11 11.62
C SER A 55 -1.22 2.85 12.49
N LYS A 56 -1.47 2.99 13.79
CA LYS A 56 -1.57 1.84 14.70
C LYS A 56 -2.67 0.86 14.31
N LYS A 57 -3.86 1.36 13.93
CA LYS A 57 -4.96 0.48 13.47
C LYS A 57 -4.59 -0.20 12.17
N PHE A 58 -3.98 0.52 11.24
CA PHE A 58 -3.54 -0.01 9.96
C PHE A 58 -2.53 -1.16 10.17
N LEU A 59 -1.46 -0.94 10.93
CA LEU A 59 -0.47 -1.96 11.25
C LEU A 59 -1.10 -3.18 11.93
N GLY A 60 -1.99 -2.98 12.90
CA GLY A 60 -2.69 -4.09 13.55
C GLY A 60 -3.58 -4.92 12.62
N ILE A 61 -4.08 -4.35 11.51
CA ILE A 61 -4.75 -5.13 10.46
C ILE A 61 -3.72 -6.01 9.73
N LEU A 62 -2.57 -5.43 9.34
CA LEU A 62 -1.52 -6.19 8.64
C LEU A 62 -0.99 -7.35 9.49
N ASP A 63 -0.82 -7.14 10.81
CA ASP A 63 -0.41 -8.18 11.74
C ASP A 63 -1.42 -9.35 11.72
N ARG A 64 -2.72 -9.06 11.86
CA ARG A 64 -3.75 -10.10 11.83
C ARG A 64 -3.84 -10.82 10.47
N VAL A 65 -3.66 -10.10 9.37
CA VAL A 65 -3.59 -10.71 8.03
C VAL A 65 -2.43 -11.69 7.95
N ARG A 66 -1.25 -11.32 8.45
CA ARG A 66 -0.06 -12.19 8.44
C ARG A 66 -0.16 -13.36 9.41
N ASP A 67 -0.81 -13.17 10.55
CA ASP A 67 -1.08 -14.27 11.50
C ASP A 67 -1.93 -15.36 10.86
N ARG A 68 -2.91 -14.98 10.04
CA ARG A 68 -3.81 -15.92 9.34
C ARG A 68 -3.24 -16.42 8.00
N MET A 69 -2.50 -15.58 7.32
CA MET A 69 -1.92 -15.83 5.99
C MET A 69 -0.46 -15.32 5.97
N PRO A 70 0.51 -16.08 6.50
CA PRO A 70 1.91 -15.62 6.60
C PRO A 70 2.55 -15.23 5.26
N GLU A 71 2.02 -15.79 4.16
CA GLU A 71 2.52 -15.55 2.80
C GLU A 71 1.77 -14.43 2.06
N ALA A 72 0.86 -13.71 2.74
CA ALA A 72 0.08 -12.68 2.09
C ALA A 72 0.96 -11.56 1.55
N ALA A 73 0.89 -11.34 0.24
CA ALA A 73 1.50 -10.20 -0.42
C ALA A 73 0.64 -8.95 -0.19
N ILE A 74 1.18 -7.96 0.52
CA ILE A 74 0.46 -6.73 0.83
C ILE A 74 1.00 -5.60 -0.02
N SER A 75 0.12 -4.87 -0.69
CA SER A 75 0.45 -3.66 -1.44
C SER A 75 -0.36 -2.46 -0.95
N THR A 76 0.12 -1.26 -1.23
CA THR A 76 -0.46 -0.04 -0.70
C THR A 76 -0.33 1.14 -1.66
N ASP A 77 -1.06 2.23 -1.38
CA ASP A 77 -0.88 3.55 -1.98
C ASP A 77 -0.34 4.53 -0.94
N ILE A 78 0.61 5.39 -1.33
CA ILE A 78 1.19 6.42 -0.48
C ILE A 78 1.25 7.74 -1.27
N ILE A 79 0.89 8.83 -0.61
CA ILE A 79 0.98 10.19 -1.15
C ILE A 79 2.06 10.93 -0.37
N VAL A 80 3.06 11.45 -1.08
CA VAL A 80 4.13 12.29 -0.55
C VAL A 80 3.88 13.74 -0.89
N GLY A 81 4.17 14.65 0.04
CA GLY A 81 4.03 16.09 -0.17
C GLY A 81 2.61 16.62 -0.08
N PHE A 82 1.73 15.94 0.67
CA PHE A 82 0.42 16.50 0.97
C PHE A 82 0.56 17.84 1.72
N PRO A 83 -0.29 18.87 1.46
CA PRO A 83 -0.21 20.14 2.14
C PRO A 83 -0.08 20.03 3.65
N GLY A 84 0.91 20.70 4.22
CA GLY A 84 1.25 20.66 5.64
C GLY A 84 2.14 19.49 6.06
N GLU A 85 2.57 18.61 5.14
CA GLU A 85 3.49 17.53 5.47
C GLU A 85 4.85 18.09 5.94
N THR A 86 5.19 17.81 7.20
CA THR A 86 6.50 18.11 7.78
C THR A 86 7.49 16.98 7.48
N GLU A 87 8.78 17.21 7.77
CA GLU A 87 9.79 16.15 7.68
C GLU A 87 9.49 15.01 8.67
N GLU A 88 9.00 15.33 9.87
CA GLU A 88 8.65 14.31 10.87
C GLU A 88 7.48 13.46 10.40
N ASP A 89 6.44 14.05 9.79
CA ASP A 89 5.31 13.31 9.19
C ASP A 89 5.80 12.34 8.10
N PHE A 90 6.74 12.79 7.27
CA PHE A 90 7.35 11.95 6.26
C PHE A 90 8.15 10.79 6.87
N LEU A 91 8.94 11.07 7.92
CA LEU A 91 9.68 10.03 8.64
C LEU A 91 8.75 9.02 9.34
N GLU A 92 7.59 9.44 9.83
CA GLU A 92 6.56 8.52 10.32
C GLU A 92 6.07 7.60 9.19
N THR A 93 5.85 8.14 8.00
CA THR A 93 5.49 7.34 6.82
C THR A 93 6.58 6.32 6.48
N MET A 94 7.85 6.72 6.48
CA MET A 94 8.99 5.82 6.27
C MET A 94 9.01 4.67 7.30
N ARG A 95 8.81 4.99 8.59
CA ARG A 95 8.74 3.97 9.68
C ARG A 95 7.61 2.97 9.47
N VAL A 96 6.42 3.44 9.05
CA VAL A 96 5.29 2.55 8.77
C VAL A 96 5.57 1.66 7.57
N VAL A 97 6.18 2.18 6.51
CA VAL A 97 6.55 1.39 5.32
C VAL A 97 7.59 0.32 5.68
N GLU A 98 8.61 0.69 6.44
CA GLU A 98 9.64 -0.26 6.94
C GLU A 98 8.99 -1.39 7.76
N ALA A 99 8.12 -1.05 8.71
CA ALA A 99 7.43 -2.03 9.55
C ALA A 99 6.43 -2.89 8.77
N SER A 100 5.76 -2.29 7.78
CA SER A 100 4.73 -2.97 6.98
C SER A 100 5.31 -3.97 5.97
N ARG A 101 6.54 -3.79 5.52
CA ARG A 101 7.20 -4.64 4.52
C ARG A 101 6.27 -4.95 3.32
N PHE A 102 5.83 -3.90 2.66
CA PHE A 102 4.95 -4.04 1.50
C PHE A 102 5.67 -4.75 0.34
N ALA A 103 4.99 -5.70 -0.28
CA ALA A 103 5.47 -6.30 -1.53
C ALA A 103 5.57 -5.25 -2.65
N THR A 104 4.65 -4.27 -2.64
CA THR A 104 4.67 -3.13 -3.57
C THR A 104 3.98 -1.93 -2.91
N ALA A 105 4.54 -0.74 -3.06
CA ALA A 105 3.88 0.52 -2.75
C ALA A 105 3.79 1.40 -4.00
N PHE A 106 2.57 1.80 -4.34
CA PHE A 106 2.33 2.80 -5.37
C PHE A 106 2.48 4.18 -4.74
N THR A 107 3.61 4.82 -5.00
CA THR A 107 3.94 6.13 -4.43
C THR A 107 3.61 7.24 -5.40
N TYR A 108 2.85 8.21 -4.92
CA TYR A 108 2.41 9.38 -5.67
C TYR A 108 2.92 10.66 -5.03
N GLN A 109 3.43 11.56 -5.86
CA GLN A 109 3.64 12.94 -5.44
C GLN A 109 2.28 13.66 -5.41
N TYR A 110 2.00 14.39 -4.35
CA TYR A 110 0.78 15.17 -4.29
C TYR A 110 0.69 16.13 -5.47
N SER A 111 -0.45 16.12 -6.13
CA SER A 111 -0.76 17.08 -7.21
C SER A 111 -2.04 17.83 -6.87
N ILE A 112 -2.02 19.14 -7.09
CA ILE A 112 -3.17 20.01 -6.84
C ILE A 112 -4.32 19.60 -7.78
N ARG A 113 -5.46 19.28 -7.18
CA ARG A 113 -6.70 18.98 -7.92
C ARG A 113 -7.70 20.10 -7.67
N PRO A 114 -8.03 20.93 -8.66
CA PRO A 114 -9.03 21.98 -8.52
C PRO A 114 -10.36 21.47 -7.96
N GLY A 115 -10.97 22.23 -7.07
CA GLY A 115 -12.23 21.85 -6.44
C GLY A 115 -12.11 20.93 -5.20
N THR A 116 -10.89 20.52 -4.82
CA THR A 116 -10.67 19.80 -3.57
C THR A 116 -10.23 20.73 -2.44
N PRO A 117 -10.57 20.46 -1.17
CA PRO A 117 -10.10 21.26 -0.04
C PRO A 117 -8.56 21.38 0.00
N ALA A 118 -7.84 20.30 -0.33
CA ALA A 118 -6.39 20.28 -0.32
C ALA A 118 -5.75 21.25 -1.32
N ALA A 119 -6.46 21.59 -2.40
CA ALA A 119 -5.97 22.56 -3.40
C ALA A 119 -5.80 23.99 -2.84
N THR A 120 -6.57 24.33 -1.81
CA THR A 120 -6.57 25.66 -1.18
C THR A 120 -5.99 25.67 0.23
N MET A 121 -5.49 24.52 0.70
CA MET A 121 -4.79 24.48 1.99
C MET A 121 -3.53 25.34 1.95
N PRO A 122 -3.22 26.07 3.03
CA PRO A 122 -1.92 26.68 3.21
C PRO A 122 -0.82 25.61 3.29
N ASP A 123 0.42 26.02 3.34
CA ASP A 123 1.57 25.15 3.58
C ASP A 123 1.75 24.07 2.51
N GLN A 124 1.56 24.44 1.24
CA GLN A 124 1.92 23.59 0.11
C GLN A 124 3.42 23.26 0.17
N VAL A 125 3.75 21.99 0.10
CA VAL A 125 5.15 21.53 0.18
C VAL A 125 5.87 21.89 -1.13
N PRO A 126 7.08 22.50 -1.06
CA PRO A 126 7.87 22.81 -2.25
C PRO A 126 8.16 21.55 -3.09
N LYS A 127 8.12 21.70 -4.42
CA LYS A 127 8.30 20.56 -5.35
C LYS A 127 9.62 19.82 -5.16
N GLU A 128 10.67 20.55 -4.85
CA GLU A 128 12.00 20.01 -4.61
C GLU A 128 12.01 19.09 -3.38
N VAL A 129 11.29 19.48 -2.32
CA VAL A 129 11.13 18.68 -1.09
C VAL A 129 10.27 17.45 -1.37
N VAL A 130 9.18 17.61 -2.14
CA VAL A 130 8.34 16.46 -2.54
C VAL A 130 9.14 15.45 -3.35
N GLN A 131 9.95 15.93 -4.30
CA GLN A 131 10.80 15.07 -5.14
C GLN A 131 11.87 14.34 -4.30
N GLU A 132 12.50 15.04 -3.37
CA GLU A 132 13.52 14.44 -2.47
C GLU A 132 12.90 13.35 -1.59
N ARG A 133 11.75 13.61 -0.97
CA ARG A 133 11.02 12.63 -0.17
C ARG A 133 10.55 11.44 -1.01
N TYR A 134 10.05 11.70 -2.23
CA TYR A 134 9.65 10.65 -3.16
C TYR A 134 10.81 9.68 -3.45
N VAL A 135 12.00 10.21 -3.73
CA VAL A 135 13.18 9.38 -4.01
C VAL A 135 13.53 8.51 -2.81
N ARG A 136 13.60 9.09 -1.60
CA ARG A 136 13.89 8.34 -0.35
C ARG A 136 12.88 7.22 -0.10
N LEU A 137 11.59 7.49 -0.32
CA LEU A 137 10.55 6.47 -0.14
C LEU A 137 10.63 5.38 -1.21
N ALA A 138 10.92 5.75 -2.46
CA ALA A 138 11.10 4.79 -3.56
C ALA A 138 12.30 3.86 -3.30
N GLU A 139 13.43 4.41 -2.86
CA GLU A 139 14.63 3.62 -2.50
C GLU A 139 14.35 2.66 -1.34
N LEU A 140 13.63 3.11 -0.31
CA LEU A 140 13.22 2.24 0.81
C LEU A 140 12.34 1.09 0.30
N GLN A 141 11.34 1.38 -0.50
CA GLN A 141 10.43 0.36 -1.03
C GLN A 141 11.14 -0.60 -1.99
N GLU A 142 12.03 -0.11 -2.82
CA GLU A 142 12.83 -0.95 -3.72
C GLU A 142 13.70 -1.94 -2.94
N ARG A 143 14.35 -1.48 -1.87
CA ARG A 143 15.11 -2.35 -0.97
C ARG A 143 14.22 -3.42 -0.33
N ILE A 144 13.06 -3.04 0.22
CA ILE A 144 12.12 -3.99 0.80
C ILE A 144 11.65 -5.01 -0.25
N SER A 145 11.25 -4.56 -1.44
CA SER A 145 10.80 -5.44 -2.51
C SER A 145 11.90 -6.41 -2.94
N HIS A 146 13.15 -5.95 -2.99
CA HIS A 146 14.29 -6.81 -3.29
C HIS A 146 14.47 -7.90 -2.21
N GLU A 147 14.45 -7.53 -0.93
CA GLU A 147 14.59 -8.46 0.19
C GLU A 147 13.45 -9.51 0.19
N GLU A 148 12.20 -9.08 -0.01
CA GLU A 148 11.05 -10.00 -0.09
C GLU A 148 11.14 -10.94 -1.30
N ASN A 149 11.61 -10.45 -2.45
CA ASN A 149 11.83 -11.28 -3.64
C ASN A 149 12.98 -12.28 -3.43
N GLN A 150 14.07 -11.87 -2.78
CA GLN A 150 15.17 -12.79 -2.45
C GLN A 150 14.71 -13.93 -1.52
N ALA A 151 13.81 -13.65 -0.60
CA ALA A 151 13.22 -14.66 0.28
C ALA A 151 12.36 -15.71 -0.45
N GLN A 152 11.98 -15.47 -1.72
CA GLN A 152 11.26 -16.44 -2.55
C GLN A 152 12.18 -17.43 -3.29
N ILE A 153 13.49 -17.18 -3.34
CA ILE A 153 14.42 -18.05 -4.08
C ILE A 153 14.43 -19.46 -3.48
N GLY A 154 14.27 -20.45 -4.33
CA GLY A 154 14.21 -21.86 -3.94
C GLY A 154 12.81 -22.34 -3.50
N ARG A 155 11.80 -21.47 -3.51
CA ARG A 155 10.41 -21.88 -3.25
C ARG A 155 9.73 -22.34 -4.54
N GLU A 156 8.88 -23.34 -4.41
CA GLU A 156 7.97 -23.76 -5.48
C GLU A 156 6.68 -22.97 -5.40
N VAL A 157 6.25 -22.36 -6.51
CA VAL A 157 5.03 -21.55 -6.58
C VAL A 157 4.14 -22.00 -7.73
N HIS A 158 2.83 -21.98 -7.48
CA HIS A 158 1.84 -22.25 -8.52
C HIS A 158 1.49 -20.94 -9.27
N VAL A 159 1.64 -20.96 -10.59
CA VAL A 159 1.31 -19.82 -11.44
C VAL A 159 0.15 -20.15 -12.37
N LEU A 160 -0.72 -19.16 -12.62
CA LEU A 160 -1.72 -19.25 -13.66
C LEU A 160 -1.17 -18.58 -14.92
N VAL A 161 -0.98 -19.37 -15.97
CA VAL A 161 -0.53 -18.86 -17.25
C VAL A 161 -1.75 -18.44 -18.07
N ALA A 162 -1.77 -17.18 -18.51
CA ALA A 162 -2.85 -16.69 -19.36
C ALA A 162 -2.81 -17.40 -20.74
N ALA A 163 -3.97 -17.70 -21.29
CA ALA A 163 -4.09 -18.36 -22.58
C ALA A 163 -3.72 -17.44 -23.78
N SER A 164 -3.65 -16.12 -23.56
CA SER A 164 -3.23 -15.14 -24.56
C SER A 164 -2.10 -14.28 -24.00
N GLU A 165 -1.16 -13.86 -24.84
CA GLU A 165 -0.21 -12.82 -24.47
C GLU A 165 -0.98 -11.57 -24.02
N GLY A 166 -0.58 -10.99 -22.89
CA GLY A 166 -1.11 -9.71 -22.46
C GLY A 166 -0.93 -8.71 -23.60
N ARG A 167 -1.84 -7.70 -23.68
CA ARG A 167 -1.74 -6.64 -24.68
C ARG A 167 -0.32 -6.11 -24.78
N LYS A 168 0.44 -6.60 -25.75
CA LYS A 168 1.42 -5.79 -26.41
C LYS A 168 0.63 -4.99 -27.41
N ASP A 169 0.39 -3.73 -27.08
CA ASP A 169 -0.07 -2.80 -28.06
C ASP A 169 0.97 -2.78 -29.18
N ASP A 170 0.54 -3.08 -30.38
CA ASP A 170 1.29 -2.77 -31.60
C ASP A 170 1.51 -1.25 -31.61
N GLN A 171 2.70 -0.79 -31.22
CA GLN A 171 3.21 0.54 -31.49
C GLN A 171 4.61 0.44 -32.08
#